data_a0d2e22c91f0aa4d13de5cf1774abbc1
#
_entry.id   a0d2e22c91f0aa4d13de5cf1774abbc1
#
_cell.length_a   1.000
_cell.length_b   1.000
_cell.length_c   1.000
_cell.angle_alpha   90.00
_cell.angle_beta   90.00
_cell.angle_gamma   90.00
#
_symmetry.space_group_name_H-M   'P 1'
#
loop_
_entity.id
_entity.type
_entity.pdbx_description
1 polymer ?
#
loop_
_entity_poly.entity_id
_entity_poly.type
_entity_poly.pdbx_seq_one_letter_code
_entity_poly.pdbx_strand_id
1 'polypeptide(L)'
;MRIGATDVSIAPLAVGTWSWGERRYWGYDDDFGPRDVVDAFAASADAGLDLFDTAEVYGDGESEKILGWLSRKRGAGVAVATKFALLPGRDARSLPRALDGSLRRLGLPRVDLYQIHWPDRVQAPVAALMDGLASAVAAGKARAVGVSNFGAAEMREAHAALARRGVPLASNQVRYSLLHRAPEVDGVLDACRELGVTLLAYSPLAQGILTGKYAPGRAPVGPRAGHAEFAASSLEGARPLVDLLVAIGAAHGGARPEQVALAWLLARGVIPIAGAKTGEQARLNAGALAIALGANEVAALDGASERWRSAR
;
A
#
# COMPACT_ATOMS: atom_id res chain seq x y z
N MET A 1 14.73 -4.09 3.33
CA MET A 1 14.10 -5.43 3.46
C MET A 1 13.96 -6.07 2.09
N ARG A 2 14.06 -7.39 1.98
CA ARG A 2 13.68 -8.10 0.73
C ARG A 2 12.17 -8.27 0.66
N ILE A 3 11.62 -8.18 -0.54
CA ILE A 3 10.21 -8.51 -0.79
C ILE A 3 10.13 -10.01 -1.10
N GLY A 4 9.58 -10.79 -0.17
CA GLY A 4 9.51 -12.24 -0.31
C GLY A 4 10.89 -12.88 -0.56
N ALA A 5 10.89 -13.99 -1.29
CA ALA A 5 12.11 -14.72 -1.69
C ALA A 5 12.69 -14.17 -3.02
N THR A 6 12.73 -12.85 -3.22
CA THR A 6 13.25 -12.21 -4.44
C THR A 6 14.55 -11.43 -4.19
N ASP A 7 15.15 -10.91 -5.26
CA ASP A 7 16.32 -10.02 -5.20
C ASP A 7 15.93 -8.53 -5.01
N VAL A 8 14.62 -8.22 -4.98
CA VAL A 8 14.13 -6.86 -4.79
C VAL A 8 14.22 -6.48 -3.32
N SER A 9 15.06 -5.51 -3.02
CA SER A 9 15.22 -4.93 -1.66
C SER A 9 14.69 -3.51 -1.65
N ILE A 10 13.96 -3.14 -0.59
CA ILE A 10 13.35 -1.84 -0.39
C ILE A 10 13.46 -1.38 1.07
N ALA A 11 13.20 -0.12 1.31
CA ALA A 11 12.96 0.40 2.65
C ALA A 11 11.73 -0.28 3.30
N PRO A 12 11.65 -0.37 4.63
CA PRO A 12 10.52 -1.03 5.30
C PRO A 12 9.22 -0.21 5.30
N LEU A 13 9.18 0.90 4.57
CA LEU A 13 8.03 1.77 4.37
C LEU A 13 7.98 2.18 2.90
N ALA A 14 6.82 2.04 2.26
CA ALA A 14 6.59 2.38 0.87
C ALA A 14 5.69 3.61 0.71
N VAL A 15 5.74 4.24 -0.46
CA VAL A 15 4.94 5.42 -0.81
C VAL A 15 3.80 5.03 -1.74
N GLY A 16 2.55 5.27 -1.31
CA GLY A 16 1.37 5.08 -2.13
C GLY A 16 1.07 6.32 -2.99
N THR A 17 0.88 6.12 -4.28
CA THR A 17 0.66 7.21 -5.24
C THR A 17 -0.78 7.30 -5.75
N TRP A 18 -1.73 6.63 -5.10
CA TRP A 18 -3.13 6.66 -5.52
C TRP A 18 -3.70 8.07 -5.62
N SER A 19 -3.25 9.00 -4.78
CA SER A 19 -3.72 10.39 -4.83
C SER A 19 -3.09 11.22 -5.96
N TRP A 20 -2.00 10.76 -6.60
CA TRP A 20 -1.29 11.53 -7.62
C TRP A 20 -2.02 11.46 -8.96
N GLY A 21 -2.55 12.58 -9.42
CA GLY A 21 -3.37 12.66 -10.64
C GLY A 21 -4.83 12.23 -10.46
N GLU A 22 -5.25 11.84 -9.25
CA GLU A 22 -6.62 11.44 -8.98
C GLU A 22 -7.46 12.64 -8.47
N ARG A 23 -8.28 13.20 -9.38
CA ARG A 23 -9.05 14.43 -9.13
C ARG A 23 -10.32 14.20 -8.32
N ARG A 24 -11.08 13.17 -8.66
CA ARG A 24 -12.45 12.97 -8.14
C ARG A 24 -12.47 12.58 -6.67
N TYR A 25 -11.62 11.63 -6.30
CA TYR A 25 -11.59 11.07 -4.95
C TYR A 25 -10.63 11.81 -4.00
N TRP A 26 -9.47 12.25 -4.53
CA TRP A 26 -8.41 12.84 -3.72
C TRP A 26 -8.25 14.35 -3.89
N GLY A 27 -8.93 14.98 -4.86
CA GLY A 27 -8.88 16.43 -5.10
C GLY A 27 -7.55 16.90 -5.69
N TYR A 28 -6.93 16.09 -6.56
CA TYR A 28 -5.76 16.54 -7.32
C TYR A 28 -6.15 17.69 -8.25
N ASP A 29 -5.33 18.72 -8.33
CA ASP A 29 -5.54 20.04 -8.94
C ASP A 29 -6.52 20.95 -8.20
N ASP A 30 -7.20 20.50 -7.14
CA ASP A 30 -8.07 21.32 -6.31
C ASP A 30 -7.42 21.59 -4.94
N ASP A 31 -7.14 20.52 -4.17
CA ASP A 31 -6.58 20.60 -2.80
C ASP A 31 -5.04 20.60 -2.80
N PHE A 32 -4.40 20.03 -3.80
CA PHE A 32 -2.96 19.92 -4.00
C PHE A 32 -2.68 19.65 -5.48
N GLY A 33 -1.45 19.93 -5.95
CA GLY A 33 -1.16 19.85 -7.38
C GLY A 33 0.23 19.30 -7.72
N PRO A 34 0.68 19.53 -8.96
CA PRO A 34 1.94 18.96 -9.46
C PRO A 34 3.17 19.33 -8.63
N ARG A 35 3.24 20.57 -8.08
CA ARG A 35 4.37 21.01 -7.25
C ARG A 35 4.42 20.23 -5.94
N ASP A 36 3.27 20.03 -5.28
CA ASP A 36 3.17 19.29 -4.03
C ASP A 36 3.60 17.82 -4.23
N VAL A 37 3.22 17.21 -5.35
CA VAL A 37 3.60 15.83 -5.68
C VAL A 37 5.10 15.70 -6.00
N VAL A 38 5.69 16.68 -6.67
CA VAL A 38 7.16 16.76 -6.87
C VAL A 38 7.87 16.81 -5.53
N ASP A 39 7.40 17.65 -4.61
CA ASP A 39 7.97 17.79 -3.27
C ASP A 39 7.76 16.53 -2.43
N ALA A 40 6.59 15.87 -2.55
CA ALA A 40 6.30 14.61 -1.88
C ALA A 40 7.23 13.48 -2.36
N PHE A 41 7.43 13.37 -3.68
CA PHE A 41 8.35 12.40 -4.26
C PHE A 41 9.80 12.65 -3.80
N ALA A 42 10.28 13.90 -3.92
CA ALA A 42 11.63 14.27 -3.53
C ALA A 42 11.87 13.99 -2.04
N ALA A 43 10.99 14.47 -1.15
CA ALA A 43 11.09 14.28 0.29
C ALA A 43 11.06 12.80 0.70
N SER A 44 10.23 11.98 0.04
CA SER A 44 10.18 10.53 0.27
C SER A 44 11.51 9.87 -0.09
N ALA A 45 12.00 10.13 -1.30
CA ALA A 45 13.21 9.51 -1.81
C ALA A 45 14.48 10.02 -1.08
N ASP A 46 14.52 11.28 -0.65
CA ASP A 46 15.61 11.85 0.14
C ASP A 46 15.64 11.28 1.56
N ALA A 47 14.49 10.87 2.09
CA ALA A 47 14.37 10.14 3.35
C ALA A 47 14.66 8.63 3.22
N GLY A 48 15.07 8.16 2.04
CA GLY A 48 15.42 6.76 1.78
C GLY A 48 14.24 5.84 1.51
N LEU A 49 13.02 6.38 1.30
CA LEU A 49 11.88 5.58 0.85
C LEU A 49 12.01 5.35 -0.65
N ASP A 50 12.24 4.11 -1.02
CA ASP A 50 12.63 3.75 -2.39
C ASP A 50 11.56 2.96 -3.16
N LEU A 51 10.49 2.43 -2.53
CA LEU A 51 9.37 1.80 -3.23
C LEU A 51 8.20 2.77 -3.37
N PHE A 52 7.78 3.01 -4.62
CA PHE A 52 6.57 3.76 -4.97
C PHE A 52 5.53 2.84 -5.60
N ASP A 53 4.37 2.75 -4.96
CA ASP A 53 3.26 1.88 -5.37
C ASP A 53 2.18 2.66 -6.11
N THR A 54 1.93 2.28 -7.35
CA THR A 54 0.87 2.81 -8.23
C THR A 54 -0.04 1.70 -8.77
N ALA A 55 -0.93 2.01 -9.69
CA ALA A 55 -1.74 1.06 -10.46
C ALA A 55 -2.22 1.68 -11.77
N GLU A 56 -2.49 0.84 -12.79
CA GLU A 56 -2.99 1.30 -14.09
C GLU A 56 -4.33 2.06 -14.01
N VAL A 57 -5.13 1.83 -12.95
CA VAL A 57 -6.44 2.47 -12.75
C VAL A 57 -6.37 3.76 -11.93
N TYR A 58 -5.23 4.12 -11.34
CA TYR A 58 -5.13 5.31 -10.52
C TYR A 58 -5.12 6.58 -11.38
N GLY A 59 -6.18 7.40 -11.25
CA GLY A 59 -6.39 8.58 -12.08
C GLY A 59 -6.38 8.24 -13.58
N ASP A 60 -6.96 7.09 -13.97
CA ASP A 60 -6.97 6.59 -15.36
C ASP A 60 -5.55 6.49 -15.99
N GLY A 61 -4.58 6.09 -15.18
CA GLY A 61 -3.17 5.95 -15.55
C GLY A 61 -2.33 7.21 -15.38
N GLU A 62 -2.91 8.30 -14.89
CA GLU A 62 -2.17 9.55 -14.65
C GLU A 62 -1.14 9.39 -13.53
N SER A 63 -1.45 8.61 -12.48
CA SER A 63 -0.49 8.28 -11.42
C SER A 63 0.77 7.59 -11.96
N GLU A 64 0.63 6.66 -12.90
CA GLU A 64 1.78 6.01 -13.54
C GLU A 64 2.61 6.99 -14.40
N LYS A 65 1.97 7.93 -15.12
CA LYS A 65 2.68 8.95 -15.93
C LYS A 65 3.47 9.90 -15.03
N ILE A 66 2.86 10.39 -13.95
CA ILE A 66 3.50 11.27 -12.96
C ILE A 66 4.69 10.56 -12.32
N LEU A 67 4.48 9.35 -11.78
CA LEU A 67 5.54 8.58 -11.15
C LEU A 67 6.70 8.28 -12.13
N GLY A 68 6.37 7.86 -13.35
CA GLY A 68 7.36 7.59 -14.37
C GLY A 68 8.18 8.81 -14.75
N TRP A 69 7.57 9.99 -14.87
CA TRP A 69 8.30 11.24 -15.14
C TRP A 69 9.24 11.60 -13.97
N LEU A 70 8.77 11.50 -12.72
CA LEU A 70 9.56 11.79 -11.51
C LEU A 70 10.73 10.82 -11.37
N SER A 71 10.50 9.52 -11.56
CA SER A 71 11.53 8.48 -11.45
C SER A 71 12.64 8.70 -12.47
N ARG A 72 12.31 9.01 -13.75
CA ARG A 72 13.29 9.29 -14.78
C ARG A 72 14.07 10.59 -14.52
N LYS A 73 13.40 11.62 -14.00
CA LYS A 73 14.05 12.90 -13.66
C LYS A 73 15.05 12.76 -12.52
N ARG A 74 14.76 11.90 -11.54
CA ARG A 74 15.70 11.62 -10.45
C ARG A 74 16.87 10.71 -10.88
N GLY A 75 16.66 9.85 -11.87
CA GLY A 75 17.63 8.83 -12.26
C GLY A 75 17.44 7.52 -11.45
N ALA A 76 18.51 6.78 -11.23
CA ALA A 76 18.46 5.51 -10.46
C ALA A 76 18.11 5.74 -8.98
N GLY A 77 17.55 4.73 -8.32
CA GLY A 77 17.37 4.69 -6.87
C GLY A 77 15.93 4.63 -6.37
N VAL A 78 14.93 4.45 -7.25
CA VAL A 78 13.56 4.14 -6.83
C VAL A 78 13.07 2.86 -7.50
N ALA A 79 12.36 2.05 -6.74
CA ALA A 79 11.66 0.87 -7.19
C ALA A 79 10.18 1.23 -7.46
N VAL A 80 9.61 0.67 -8.51
CA VAL A 80 8.24 0.93 -8.93
C VAL A 80 7.41 -0.34 -8.84
N ALA A 81 6.30 -0.27 -8.10
CA ALA A 81 5.26 -1.27 -8.10
C ALA A 81 4.04 -0.75 -8.86
N THR A 82 3.46 -1.60 -9.73
CA THR A 82 2.15 -1.32 -10.35
C THR A 82 1.26 -2.56 -10.37
N LYS A 83 0.01 -2.42 -10.80
CA LYS A 83 -1.00 -3.47 -10.65
C LYS A 83 -1.84 -3.63 -11.91
N PHE A 84 -2.17 -4.89 -12.22
CA PHE A 84 -3.15 -5.29 -13.22
C PHE A 84 -4.55 -5.32 -12.60
N ALA A 85 -5.50 -4.61 -13.18
CA ALA A 85 -6.90 -4.64 -12.77
C ALA A 85 -7.75 -5.50 -13.71
N LEU A 86 -8.47 -6.47 -13.13
CA LEU A 86 -9.49 -7.25 -13.82
C LEU A 86 -10.76 -6.37 -14.00
N LEU A 87 -10.72 -5.48 -14.98
CA LEU A 87 -11.87 -4.66 -15.35
C LEU A 87 -12.89 -5.49 -16.16
N PRO A 88 -14.17 -5.09 -16.23
CA PRO A 88 -15.15 -5.75 -17.08
C PRO A 88 -14.65 -5.99 -18.50
N GLY A 89 -14.80 -7.21 -19.01
CA GLY A 89 -14.32 -7.62 -20.33
C GLY A 89 -12.83 -7.98 -20.41
N ARG A 90 -12.08 -7.94 -19.29
CA ARG A 90 -10.69 -8.40 -19.21
C ARG A 90 -10.62 -9.78 -18.55
N ASP A 91 -9.64 -10.56 -18.98
CA ASP A 91 -9.25 -11.84 -18.40
C ASP A 91 -7.72 -11.92 -18.24
N ALA A 92 -7.19 -13.07 -17.84
CA ALA A 92 -5.75 -13.28 -17.68
C ALA A 92 -4.95 -13.03 -18.97
N ARG A 93 -5.53 -13.23 -20.16
CA ARG A 93 -4.88 -12.98 -21.46
C ARG A 93 -4.64 -11.49 -21.72
N SER A 94 -5.36 -10.63 -21.02
CA SER A 94 -5.18 -9.16 -21.09
C SER A 94 -3.93 -8.67 -20.36
N LEU A 95 -3.36 -9.46 -19.45
CA LEU A 95 -2.27 -9.07 -18.56
C LEU A 95 -1.00 -8.59 -19.31
N PRO A 96 -0.48 -9.27 -20.35
CA PRO A 96 0.72 -8.80 -21.06
C PRO A 96 0.50 -7.43 -21.70
N ARG A 97 -0.65 -7.21 -22.33
CA ARG A 97 -0.99 -5.93 -22.97
C ARG A 97 -1.18 -4.82 -21.95
N ALA A 98 -1.77 -5.12 -20.78
CA ALA A 98 -1.93 -4.18 -19.70
C ALA A 98 -0.57 -3.75 -19.13
N LEU A 99 0.34 -4.70 -18.90
CA LEU A 99 1.71 -4.41 -18.48
C LEU A 99 2.45 -3.53 -19.48
N ASP A 100 2.34 -3.82 -20.78
CA ASP A 100 2.93 -2.98 -21.82
C ASP A 100 2.33 -1.55 -21.80
N GLY A 101 1.06 -1.43 -21.48
CA GLY A 101 0.39 -0.14 -21.24
C GLY A 101 1.00 0.61 -20.05
N SER A 102 1.17 -0.06 -18.92
CA SER A 102 1.77 0.48 -17.71
C SER A 102 3.23 0.91 -17.95
N LEU A 103 4.03 0.07 -18.59
CA LEU A 103 5.44 0.40 -18.94
C LEU A 103 5.54 1.62 -19.84
N ARG A 104 4.63 1.77 -20.83
CA ARG A 104 4.59 2.98 -21.68
C ARG A 104 4.24 4.22 -20.87
N ARG A 105 3.24 4.19 -19.98
CA ARG A 105 2.87 5.34 -19.12
C ARG A 105 3.99 5.70 -18.15
N LEU A 106 4.61 4.72 -17.53
CA LEU A 106 5.78 4.89 -16.66
C LEU A 106 7.03 5.36 -17.46
N GLY A 107 7.14 5.01 -18.74
CA GLY A 107 8.34 5.23 -19.55
C GLY A 107 9.53 4.43 -19.02
N LEU A 108 9.28 3.23 -18.52
CA LEU A 108 10.26 2.31 -17.95
C LEU A 108 10.30 1.01 -18.76
N PRO A 109 11.45 0.36 -18.90
CA PRO A 109 11.56 -0.92 -19.61
C PRO A 109 10.98 -2.09 -18.76
N ARG A 110 10.94 -1.94 -17.44
CA ARG A 110 10.42 -2.92 -16.49
C ARG A 110 9.98 -2.26 -15.19
N VAL A 111 9.15 -2.96 -14.41
CA VAL A 111 8.82 -2.60 -13.02
C VAL A 111 9.50 -3.54 -12.04
N ASP A 112 9.66 -3.10 -10.78
CA ASP A 112 10.27 -3.92 -9.73
C ASP A 112 9.27 -4.90 -9.14
N LEU A 113 7.99 -4.52 -9.02
CA LEU A 113 6.92 -5.39 -8.54
C LEU A 113 5.66 -5.21 -9.42
N TYR A 114 5.15 -6.32 -9.99
CA TYR A 114 3.89 -6.33 -10.72
C TYR A 114 2.86 -7.20 -10.01
N GLN A 115 1.66 -6.66 -9.75
CA GLN A 115 0.68 -7.30 -8.88
C GLN A 115 -0.67 -7.47 -9.57
N ILE A 116 -1.43 -8.54 -9.21
CA ILE A 116 -2.87 -8.60 -9.47
C ILE A 116 -3.55 -7.68 -8.44
N HIS A 117 -4.37 -6.71 -8.90
CA HIS A 117 -4.98 -5.70 -8.03
C HIS A 117 -6.09 -6.28 -7.14
N TRP A 118 -6.96 -7.12 -7.72
CA TRP A 118 -8.06 -7.82 -7.05
C TRP A 118 -8.23 -9.20 -7.65
N PRO A 119 -8.48 -10.23 -6.86
CA PRO A 119 -8.92 -11.52 -7.40
C PRO A 119 -10.35 -11.40 -7.91
N ASP A 120 -10.60 -11.96 -9.08
CA ASP A 120 -11.96 -12.19 -9.60
C ASP A 120 -12.01 -13.56 -10.26
N ARG A 121 -12.47 -14.55 -9.51
CA ARG A 121 -12.52 -15.94 -9.96
C ARG A 121 -13.53 -16.17 -11.08
N VAL A 122 -14.48 -15.26 -11.26
CA VAL A 122 -15.47 -15.32 -12.35
C VAL A 122 -14.83 -14.91 -13.67
N GLN A 123 -13.99 -13.87 -13.64
CA GLN A 123 -13.32 -13.37 -14.85
C GLN A 123 -12.05 -14.14 -15.18
N ALA A 124 -11.28 -14.61 -14.15
CA ALA A 124 -10.05 -15.34 -14.38
C ALA A 124 -9.70 -16.30 -13.23
N PRO A 125 -9.41 -17.59 -13.52
CA PRO A 125 -8.83 -18.50 -12.54
C PRO A 125 -7.49 -17.99 -12.02
N VAL A 126 -7.20 -18.20 -10.73
CA VAL A 126 -5.93 -17.79 -10.10
C VAL A 126 -4.74 -18.34 -10.88
N ALA A 127 -4.77 -19.61 -11.27
CA ALA A 127 -3.67 -20.23 -12.02
C ALA A 127 -3.34 -19.50 -13.33
N ALA A 128 -4.37 -19.05 -14.08
CA ALA A 128 -4.16 -18.33 -15.33
C ALA A 128 -3.56 -16.92 -15.10
N LEU A 129 -3.94 -16.24 -14.02
CA LEU A 129 -3.33 -14.98 -13.62
C LEU A 129 -1.87 -15.17 -13.24
N MET A 130 -1.54 -16.23 -12.51
CA MET A 130 -0.17 -16.56 -12.11
C MET A 130 0.71 -16.94 -13.31
N ASP A 131 0.16 -17.62 -14.30
CA ASP A 131 0.86 -17.89 -15.59
C ASP A 131 1.21 -16.58 -16.31
N GLY A 132 0.29 -15.61 -16.31
CA GLY A 132 0.53 -14.28 -16.87
C GLY A 132 1.63 -13.52 -16.12
N LEU A 133 1.63 -13.55 -14.78
CA LEU A 133 2.67 -12.94 -13.95
C LEU A 133 4.03 -13.60 -14.16
N ALA A 134 4.09 -14.94 -14.19
CA ALA A 134 5.34 -15.67 -14.47
C ALA A 134 5.89 -15.32 -15.86
N SER A 135 5.02 -15.16 -16.86
CA SER A 135 5.43 -14.73 -18.21
C SER A 135 5.98 -13.30 -18.21
N ALA A 136 5.46 -12.39 -17.36
CA ALA A 136 6.01 -11.04 -17.22
C ALA A 136 7.44 -11.05 -16.65
N VAL A 137 7.73 -11.95 -15.69
CA VAL A 137 9.09 -12.15 -15.16
C VAL A 137 10.01 -12.73 -16.25
N ALA A 138 9.57 -13.79 -16.93
CA ALA A 138 10.35 -14.44 -17.99
C ALA A 138 10.68 -13.48 -19.16
N ALA A 139 9.77 -12.53 -19.46
CA ALA A 139 9.99 -11.49 -20.45
C ALA A 139 10.89 -10.33 -19.95
N GLY A 140 11.34 -10.35 -18.71
CA GLY A 140 12.16 -9.31 -18.11
C GLY A 140 11.40 -7.98 -17.86
N LYS A 141 10.06 -8.00 -17.93
CA LYS A 141 9.19 -6.82 -17.75
C LYS A 141 8.82 -6.54 -16.28
N ALA A 142 8.97 -7.53 -15.40
CA ALA A 142 8.83 -7.41 -13.95
C ALA A 142 9.97 -8.18 -13.26
N ARG A 143 10.53 -7.60 -12.18
CA ARG A 143 11.57 -8.28 -11.37
C ARG A 143 10.94 -9.23 -10.37
N ALA A 144 9.85 -8.82 -9.76
CA ALA A 144 9.07 -9.59 -8.80
C ALA A 144 7.58 -9.50 -9.14
N VAL A 145 6.81 -10.49 -8.67
CA VAL A 145 5.36 -10.52 -8.86
C VAL A 145 4.65 -10.77 -7.54
N GLY A 146 3.47 -10.15 -7.40
CA GLY A 146 2.66 -10.22 -6.20
C GLY A 146 1.18 -10.25 -6.51
N VAL A 147 0.41 -10.27 -5.44
CA VAL A 147 -1.05 -10.18 -5.49
C VAL A 147 -1.54 -9.09 -4.53
N SER A 148 -2.79 -8.68 -4.67
CA SER A 148 -3.43 -7.75 -3.75
C SER A 148 -4.86 -8.21 -3.49
N ASN A 149 -5.30 -8.10 -2.21
CA ASN A 149 -6.62 -8.48 -1.75
C ASN A 149 -6.94 -9.99 -1.88
N PHE A 150 -5.92 -10.83 -1.93
CA PHE A 150 -6.08 -12.28 -1.91
C PHE A 150 -6.28 -12.77 -0.48
N GLY A 151 -7.30 -13.61 -0.26
CA GLY A 151 -7.48 -14.34 0.98
C GLY A 151 -6.43 -15.44 1.16
N ALA A 152 -6.34 -16.03 2.36
CA ALA A 152 -5.33 -17.04 2.69
C ALA A 152 -5.34 -18.25 1.74
N ALA A 153 -6.51 -18.75 1.36
CA ALA A 153 -6.64 -19.88 0.44
C ALA A 153 -6.19 -19.52 -0.99
N GLU A 154 -6.61 -18.36 -1.48
CA GLU A 154 -6.24 -17.85 -2.81
C GLU A 154 -4.73 -17.57 -2.90
N MET A 155 -4.15 -17.05 -1.82
CA MET A 155 -2.71 -16.80 -1.75
C MET A 155 -1.91 -18.10 -1.79
N ARG A 156 -2.36 -19.17 -1.10
CA ARG A 156 -1.72 -20.50 -1.19
C ARG A 156 -1.84 -21.08 -2.60
N GLU A 157 -2.99 -20.92 -3.26
CA GLU A 157 -3.18 -21.34 -4.65
C GLU A 157 -2.23 -20.56 -5.58
N ALA A 158 -2.14 -19.25 -5.43
CA ALA A 158 -1.24 -18.39 -6.20
C ALA A 158 0.23 -18.76 -5.99
N HIS A 159 0.64 -18.96 -4.74
CA HIS A 159 2.00 -19.38 -4.39
C HIS A 159 2.35 -20.71 -5.06
N ALA A 160 1.49 -21.72 -4.95
CA ALA A 160 1.70 -23.02 -5.56
C ALA A 160 1.74 -22.95 -7.10
N ALA A 161 0.90 -22.10 -7.70
CA ALA A 161 0.89 -21.91 -9.15
C ALA A 161 2.19 -21.26 -9.66
N LEU A 162 2.69 -20.22 -9.01
CA LEU A 162 3.94 -19.55 -9.34
C LEU A 162 5.16 -20.46 -9.08
N ALA A 163 5.16 -21.23 -7.99
CA ALA A 163 6.23 -22.16 -7.67
C ALA A 163 6.45 -23.22 -8.78
N ARG A 164 5.38 -23.72 -9.42
CA ARG A 164 5.48 -24.61 -10.59
C ARG A 164 6.18 -23.96 -11.79
N ARG A 165 6.24 -22.64 -11.84
CA ARG A 165 6.92 -21.85 -12.88
C ARG A 165 8.31 -21.38 -12.42
N GLY A 166 8.77 -21.78 -11.23
CA GLY A 166 10.05 -21.34 -10.66
C GLY A 166 10.06 -19.84 -10.26
N VAL A 167 8.90 -19.23 -10.09
CA VAL A 167 8.76 -17.81 -9.72
C VAL A 167 8.22 -17.71 -8.29
N PRO A 168 8.87 -16.99 -7.36
CA PRO A 168 8.33 -16.77 -6.02
C PRO A 168 7.16 -15.79 -6.04
N LEU A 169 6.12 -16.04 -5.24
CA LEU A 169 5.13 -15.05 -4.88
C LEU A 169 5.77 -14.08 -3.89
N ALA A 170 6.03 -12.84 -4.31
CA ALA A 170 6.80 -11.88 -3.53
C ALA A 170 5.97 -11.20 -2.43
N SER A 171 4.72 -10.82 -2.73
CA SER A 171 3.89 -10.02 -1.83
C SER A 171 2.41 -10.34 -1.93
N ASN A 172 1.69 -10.06 -0.83
CA ASN A 172 0.25 -9.83 -0.85
C ASN A 172 -0.04 -8.45 -0.25
N GLN A 173 -0.64 -7.56 -1.04
CA GLN A 173 -0.99 -6.21 -0.62
C GLN A 173 -2.45 -6.17 -0.17
N VAL A 174 -2.69 -5.92 1.12
CA VAL A 174 -4.04 -5.92 1.70
C VAL A 174 -4.28 -4.67 2.55
N ARG A 175 -5.55 -4.35 2.79
CA ARG A 175 -5.92 -3.30 3.74
C ARG A 175 -5.53 -3.73 5.15
N TYR A 176 -4.66 -2.94 5.80
CA TYR A 176 -4.28 -3.22 7.18
C TYR A 176 -3.87 -1.95 7.92
N SER A 177 -4.47 -1.73 9.08
CA SER A 177 -4.23 -0.59 9.97
C SER A 177 -4.81 -0.89 11.35
N LEU A 178 -4.58 -0.04 12.33
CA LEU A 178 -5.23 -0.12 13.65
C LEU A 178 -6.77 -0.05 13.60
N LEU A 179 -7.36 0.50 12.53
CA LEU A 179 -8.82 0.55 12.31
C LEU A 179 -9.30 -0.53 11.30
N HIS A 180 -8.43 -1.46 10.91
CA HIS A 180 -8.76 -2.56 10.01
C HIS A 180 -7.78 -3.72 10.21
N ARG A 181 -8.09 -4.60 11.15
CA ARG A 181 -7.20 -5.68 11.60
C ARG A 181 -7.64 -7.08 11.12
N ALA A 182 -8.51 -7.14 10.09
CA ALA A 182 -8.97 -8.39 9.50
C ALA A 182 -7.83 -9.37 9.14
N PRO A 183 -6.67 -8.95 8.57
CA PRO A 183 -5.60 -9.88 8.21
C PRO A 183 -5.04 -10.72 9.37
N GLU A 184 -5.27 -10.29 10.62
CA GLU A 184 -4.85 -11.04 11.81
C GLU A 184 -5.78 -12.21 12.17
N VAL A 185 -7.02 -12.22 11.66
CA VAL A 185 -8.06 -13.20 12.01
C VAL A 185 -8.62 -13.99 10.82
N ASP A 186 -8.41 -13.50 9.59
CA ASP A 186 -8.83 -14.19 8.37
C ASP A 186 -7.76 -15.14 7.80
N GLY A 187 -6.62 -15.27 8.51
CA GLY A 187 -5.51 -16.15 8.18
C GLY A 187 -4.54 -15.60 7.14
N VAL A 188 -4.74 -14.39 6.62
CA VAL A 188 -3.85 -13.80 5.60
C VAL A 188 -2.46 -13.52 6.17
N LEU A 189 -2.38 -12.94 7.37
CA LEU A 189 -1.09 -12.63 7.99
C LEU A 189 -0.27 -13.88 8.29
N ASP A 190 -0.94 -14.94 8.79
CA ASP A 190 -0.29 -16.21 9.09
C ASP A 190 0.16 -16.92 7.81
N ALA A 191 -0.66 -16.92 6.76
CA ALA A 191 -0.28 -17.48 5.47
C ALA A 191 0.90 -16.70 4.83
N CYS A 192 0.98 -15.37 4.99
CA CYS A 192 2.14 -14.61 4.56
C CYS A 192 3.42 -15.08 5.25
N ARG A 193 3.37 -15.28 6.57
CA ARG A 193 4.52 -15.78 7.35
C ARG A 193 4.92 -17.19 6.95
N GLU A 194 3.94 -18.10 6.85
CA GLU A 194 4.12 -19.50 6.45
C GLU A 194 4.80 -19.63 5.09
N LEU A 195 4.38 -18.83 4.12
CA LEU A 195 4.83 -18.92 2.72
C LEU A 195 6.04 -18.02 2.40
N GLY A 196 6.54 -17.25 3.37
CA GLY A 196 7.60 -16.26 3.14
C GLY A 196 7.19 -15.13 2.18
N VAL A 197 5.89 -14.80 2.13
CA VAL A 197 5.32 -13.74 1.31
C VAL A 197 5.29 -12.44 2.12
N THR A 198 5.78 -11.34 1.56
CA THR A 198 5.74 -10.03 2.24
C THR A 198 4.32 -9.47 2.25
N LEU A 199 3.81 -9.12 3.43
CA LEU A 199 2.57 -8.39 3.55
C LEU A 199 2.83 -6.89 3.36
N LEU A 200 2.19 -6.31 2.34
CA LEU A 200 2.15 -4.86 2.11
C LEU A 200 0.80 -4.33 2.61
N ALA A 201 0.83 -3.32 3.49
CA ALA A 201 -0.38 -2.75 4.09
C ALA A 201 -0.81 -1.46 3.39
N TYR A 202 -1.87 -1.50 2.56
CA TYR A 202 -2.43 -0.27 2.03
C TYR A 202 -3.43 0.37 3.01
N SER A 203 -3.65 1.68 2.87
CA SER A 203 -4.44 2.53 3.79
C SER A 203 -3.98 2.39 5.27
N PRO A 204 -2.67 2.41 5.56
CA PRO A 204 -2.14 2.17 6.91
C PRO A 204 -2.59 3.22 7.93
N LEU A 205 -2.99 4.41 7.45
CA LEU A 205 -3.51 5.51 8.27
C LEU A 205 -5.04 5.66 8.20
N ALA A 206 -5.76 4.62 7.70
CA ALA A 206 -7.21 4.65 7.52
C ALA A 206 -7.67 5.95 6.83
N GLN A 207 -7.10 6.24 5.66
CA GLN A 207 -7.34 7.44 4.86
C GLN A 207 -7.20 8.76 5.64
N GLY A 208 -6.39 8.75 6.70
CA GLY A 208 -6.06 9.92 7.51
C GLY A 208 -6.83 10.01 8.83
N ILE A 209 -7.68 9.06 9.20
CA ILE A 209 -8.36 9.06 10.50
C ILE A 209 -7.33 8.95 11.63
N LEU A 210 -6.33 8.08 11.49
CA LEU A 210 -5.29 7.87 12.49
C LEU A 210 -4.29 9.04 12.63
N THR A 211 -4.40 10.09 11.82
CA THR A 211 -3.63 11.33 12.03
C THR A 211 -4.27 12.28 13.04
N GLY A 212 -5.52 12.01 13.47
CA GLY A 212 -6.28 12.87 14.35
C GLY A 212 -6.87 14.13 13.70
N LYS A 213 -6.70 14.33 12.39
CA LYS A 213 -7.23 15.51 11.68
C LYS A 213 -8.75 15.49 11.52
N TYR A 214 -9.40 14.34 11.62
CA TYR A 214 -10.84 14.18 11.52
C TYR A 214 -11.48 13.97 12.89
N ALA A 215 -12.67 14.57 13.06
CA ALA A 215 -13.48 14.49 14.27
C ALA A 215 -14.97 14.63 13.89
N PRO A 216 -15.94 14.34 14.77
CA PRO A 216 -17.34 14.69 14.55
C PRO A 216 -17.46 16.17 14.13
N GLY A 217 -18.16 16.44 13.02
CA GLY A 217 -18.26 17.78 12.43
C GLY A 217 -17.04 18.24 11.61
N ARG A 218 -15.98 17.46 11.56
CA ARG A 218 -14.77 17.72 10.73
C ARG A 218 -14.38 16.47 9.96
N ALA A 219 -15.28 15.99 9.11
CA ALA A 219 -15.04 14.89 8.16
C ALA A 219 -14.38 15.41 6.87
N PRO A 220 -13.83 14.52 6.02
CA PRO A 220 -13.37 14.92 4.69
C PRO A 220 -14.53 15.45 3.85
N VAL A 221 -14.21 16.25 2.84
CA VAL A 221 -15.17 16.65 1.80
C VAL A 221 -15.14 15.70 0.61
N GLY A 222 -16.13 15.80 -0.29
CA GLY A 222 -16.22 15.01 -1.52
C GLY A 222 -16.62 13.55 -1.26
N PRO A 223 -16.30 12.63 -2.19
CA PRO A 223 -16.77 11.23 -2.14
C PRO A 223 -16.43 10.48 -0.87
N ARG A 224 -15.32 10.81 -0.21
CA ARG A 224 -14.90 10.17 1.05
C ARG A 224 -15.86 10.44 2.20
N ALA A 225 -16.55 11.59 2.20
CA ALA A 225 -17.51 11.94 3.25
C ALA A 225 -18.64 10.92 3.40
N GLY A 226 -19.01 10.24 2.30
CA GLY A 226 -20.06 9.21 2.28
C GLY A 226 -19.61 7.84 2.82
N HIS A 227 -18.35 7.64 3.13
CA HIS A 227 -17.89 6.36 3.67
C HIS A 227 -18.25 6.23 5.15
N ALA A 228 -18.74 5.06 5.56
CA ALA A 228 -19.15 4.78 6.93
C ALA A 228 -18.06 5.03 7.99
N GLU A 229 -16.80 4.89 7.62
CA GLU A 229 -15.65 5.15 8.50
C GLU A 229 -15.51 6.64 8.87
N PHE A 230 -16.09 7.56 8.10
CA PHE A 230 -16.13 9.00 8.39
C PHE A 230 -17.45 9.47 9.02
N ALA A 231 -18.39 8.55 9.28
CA ALA A 231 -19.58 8.88 10.06
C ALA A 231 -19.18 9.39 11.46
N ALA A 232 -19.95 10.30 12.03
CA ALA A 232 -19.65 10.91 13.34
C ALA A 232 -19.39 9.85 14.42
N SER A 233 -20.25 8.82 14.51
CA SER A 233 -20.12 7.72 15.46
C SER A 233 -18.82 6.89 15.26
N SER A 234 -18.37 6.72 14.00
CA SER A 234 -17.12 6.02 13.70
C SER A 234 -15.90 6.85 14.14
N LEU A 235 -15.93 8.16 13.89
CA LEU A 235 -14.88 9.08 14.30
C LEU A 235 -14.82 9.23 15.84
N GLU A 236 -15.97 9.34 16.51
CA GLU A 236 -16.05 9.30 17.98
C GLU A 236 -15.46 8.02 18.53
N GLY A 237 -15.83 6.91 17.92
CA GLY A 237 -15.30 5.61 18.30
C GLY A 237 -13.78 5.48 18.11
N ALA A 238 -13.19 6.10 17.11
CA ALA A 238 -11.75 6.07 16.88
C ALA A 238 -10.97 7.02 17.82
N ARG A 239 -11.62 7.98 18.44
CA ARG A 239 -10.99 9.02 19.24
C ARG A 239 -10.08 8.49 20.36
N PRO A 240 -10.49 7.53 21.21
CA PRO A 240 -9.61 7.02 22.26
C PRO A 240 -8.31 6.41 21.73
N LEU A 241 -8.37 5.75 20.56
CA LEU A 241 -7.19 5.20 19.90
C LEU A 241 -6.27 6.32 19.39
N VAL A 242 -6.85 7.37 18.80
CA VAL A 242 -6.05 8.53 18.34
C VAL A 242 -5.39 9.24 19.51
N ASP A 243 -6.11 9.42 20.64
CA ASP A 243 -5.56 10.03 21.85
C ASP A 243 -4.40 9.17 22.43
N LEU A 244 -4.50 7.85 22.37
CA LEU A 244 -3.40 6.95 22.74
C LEU A 244 -2.19 7.10 21.80
N LEU A 245 -2.42 7.20 20.48
CA LEU A 245 -1.33 7.46 19.52
C LEU A 245 -0.61 8.78 19.83
N VAL A 246 -1.36 9.84 20.20
CA VAL A 246 -0.77 11.13 20.62
C VAL A 246 0.06 10.96 21.90
N ALA A 247 -0.46 10.23 22.90
CA ALA A 247 0.23 10.01 24.18
C ALA A 247 1.54 9.23 23.98
N ILE A 248 1.53 8.16 23.18
CA ILE A 248 2.74 7.40 22.84
C ILE A 248 3.73 8.29 22.06
N GLY A 249 3.24 9.05 21.08
CA GLY A 249 4.09 9.97 20.30
C GLY A 249 4.81 11.00 21.19
N ALA A 250 4.14 11.51 22.22
CA ALA A 250 4.76 12.42 23.19
C ALA A 250 5.95 11.77 23.92
N ALA A 251 5.86 10.48 24.25
CA ALA A 251 6.97 9.72 24.87
C ALA A 251 8.12 9.43 23.88
N HIS A 252 7.87 9.50 22.57
CA HIS A 252 8.85 9.33 21.51
C HIS A 252 9.29 10.68 20.89
N GLY A 253 9.63 11.66 21.72
CA GLY A 253 10.18 12.94 21.29
C GLY A 253 9.20 13.85 20.55
N GLY A 254 7.89 13.70 20.80
CA GLY A 254 6.85 14.49 20.14
C GLY A 254 6.46 13.95 18.77
N ALA A 255 6.66 12.65 18.52
CA ALA A 255 6.24 12.01 17.29
C ALA A 255 4.72 12.16 17.07
N ARG A 256 4.32 12.32 15.81
CA ARG A 256 2.93 12.51 15.43
C ARG A 256 2.17 11.18 15.44
N PRO A 257 0.83 11.20 15.65
CA PRO A 257 0.01 9.97 15.67
C PRO A 257 0.20 9.08 14.45
N GLU A 258 0.33 9.66 13.26
CA GLU A 258 0.58 8.92 12.02
C GLU A 258 1.89 8.14 12.05
N GLN A 259 2.93 8.69 12.66
CA GLN A 259 4.21 8.01 12.79
C GLN A 259 4.11 6.81 13.73
N VAL A 260 3.42 6.94 14.85
CA VAL A 260 3.17 5.85 15.80
C VAL A 260 2.32 4.75 15.15
N ALA A 261 1.27 5.12 14.39
CA ALA A 261 0.43 4.16 13.69
C ALA A 261 1.19 3.37 12.61
N LEU A 262 2.13 4.01 11.89
CA LEU A 262 3.01 3.33 10.94
C LEU A 262 4.03 2.45 11.66
N ALA A 263 4.63 2.93 12.76
CA ALA A 263 5.58 2.16 13.57
C ALA A 263 4.95 0.89 14.15
N TRP A 264 3.65 0.90 14.48
CA TRP A 264 2.92 -0.29 14.92
C TRP A 264 2.88 -1.38 13.83
N LEU A 265 2.69 -1.04 12.54
CA LEU A 265 2.76 -1.98 11.43
C LEU A 265 4.19 -2.51 11.23
N LEU A 266 5.18 -1.62 11.32
CA LEU A 266 6.59 -1.98 11.24
C LEU A 266 7.00 -2.98 12.33
N ALA A 267 6.54 -2.79 13.56
CA ALA A 267 6.77 -3.71 14.68
C ALA A 267 6.20 -5.12 14.44
N ARG A 268 5.25 -5.28 13.52
CA ARG A 268 4.67 -6.56 13.10
C ARG A 268 5.39 -7.21 11.92
N GLY A 269 6.44 -6.58 11.39
CA GLY A 269 7.13 -7.03 10.18
C GLY A 269 6.34 -6.80 8.89
N VAL A 270 5.37 -5.89 8.92
CA VAL A 270 4.53 -5.50 7.79
C VAL A 270 5.08 -4.23 7.16
N ILE A 271 5.06 -4.12 5.85
CA ILE A 271 5.49 -2.93 5.12
C ILE A 271 4.28 -2.04 4.84
N PRO A 272 4.10 -0.91 5.54
CA PRO A 272 3.02 0.01 5.22
C PRO A 272 3.28 0.76 3.93
N ILE A 273 2.22 0.98 3.14
CA ILE A 273 2.22 1.84 1.95
C ILE A 273 1.48 3.12 2.32
N ALA A 274 2.23 4.13 2.73
CA ALA A 274 1.66 5.40 3.17
C ALA A 274 1.55 6.39 2.01
N GLY A 275 0.34 6.95 1.79
CA GLY A 275 0.14 8.03 0.83
C GLY A 275 0.75 9.34 1.32
N ALA A 276 1.32 10.12 0.40
CA ALA A 276 1.77 11.48 0.66
C ALA A 276 1.34 12.40 -0.50
N LYS A 277 0.63 13.48 -0.19
CA LYS A 277 0.24 14.53 -1.14
C LYS A 277 1.27 15.66 -1.18
N THR A 278 1.99 15.87 -0.07
CA THR A 278 2.96 16.98 0.11
C THR A 278 4.27 16.46 0.67
N GLY A 279 5.34 17.26 0.50
CA GLY A 279 6.66 16.96 1.08
C GLY A 279 6.64 16.87 2.60
N GLU A 280 5.77 17.62 3.29
CA GLU A 280 5.58 17.52 4.74
C GLU A 280 5.03 16.14 5.14
N GLN A 281 3.97 15.67 4.48
CA GLN A 281 3.41 14.35 4.73
C GLN A 281 4.43 13.23 4.46
N ALA A 282 5.24 13.37 3.41
CA ALA A 282 6.30 12.44 3.10
C ALA A 282 7.34 12.33 4.22
N ARG A 283 7.83 13.49 4.73
CA ARG A 283 8.77 13.55 5.86
C ARG A 283 8.18 12.99 7.14
N LEU A 284 6.91 13.30 7.45
CA LEU A 284 6.21 12.74 8.61
C LEU A 284 6.10 11.22 8.51
N ASN A 285 5.68 10.69 7.35
CA ASN A 285 5.61 9.25 7.15
C ASN A 285 6.97 8.57 7.34
N ALA A 286 8.03 9.13 6.74
CA ALA A 286 9.39 8.60 6.86
C ALA A 286 9.91 8.62 8.31
N GLY A 287 9.51 9.60 9.10
CA GLY A 287 9.86 9.69 10.51
C GLY A 287 9.39 8.51 11.36
N ALA A 288 8.43 7.72 10.89
CA ALA A 288 8.01 6.48 11.54
C ALA A 288 9.15 5.45 11.64
N LEU A 289 10.13 5.50 10.74
CA LEU A 289 11.28 4.59 10.75
C LEU A 289 12.21 4.79 11.94
N ALA A 290 12.15 5.94 12.60
CA ALA A 290 12.94 6.25 13.79
C ALA A 290 12.26 5.82 15.10
N ILE A 291 11.01 5.32 15.04
CA ILE A 291 10.22 4.95 16.22
C ILE A 291 10.33 3.44 16.46
N ALA A 292 10.91 3.06 17.59
CA ALA A 292 10.92 1.68 18.06
C ALA A 292 9.90 1.54 19.21
N LEU A 293 8.71 1.04 18.93
CA LEU A 293 7.68 0.81 19.96
C LEU A 293 8.07 -0.34 20.87
N GLY A 294 7.95 -0.12 22.19
CA GLY A 294 8.11 -1.17 23.19
C GLY A 294 6.94 -2.17 23.18
N ALA A 295 7.15 -3.36 23.75
CA ALA A 295 6.12 -4.40 23.81
C ALA A 295 4.83 -3.93 24.50
N ASN A 296 4.95 -3.12 25.56
CA ASN A 296 3.78 -2.58 26.28
C ASN A 296 3.00 -1.58 25.43
N GLU A 297 3.67 -0.77 24.61
CA GLU A 297 3.03 0.20 23.71
C GLU A 297 2.29 -0.52 22.57
N VAL A 298 2.92 -1.56 22.00
CA VAL A 298 2.27 -2.42 20.99
C VAL A 298 1.04 -3.09 21.59
N ALA A 299 1.13 -3.67 22.81
CA ALA A 299 0.01 -4.30 23.49
C ALA A 299 -1.12 -3.31 23.83
N ALA A 300 -0.78 -2.09 24.23
CA ALA A 300 -1.76 -1.03 24.47
C ALA A 300 -2.53 -0.64 23.20
N LEU A 301 -1.81 -0.47 22.08
CA LEU A 301 -2.42 -0.21 20.77
C LEU A 301 -3.28 -1.37 20.28
N ASP A 302 -2.84 -2.61 20.54
CA ASP A 302 -3.60 -3.82 20.22
C ASP A 302 -4.93 -3.87 20.98
N GLY A 303 -4.89 -3.63 22.29
CA GLY A 303 -6.07 -3.58 23.14
C GLY A 303 -7.03 -2.44 22.74
N ALA A 304 -6.51 -1.24 22.51
CA ALA A 304 -7.31 -0.09 22.10
C ALA A 304 -7.97 -0.26 20.72
N SER A 305 -7.41 -1.11 19.87
CA SER A 305 -7.91 -1.39 18.51
C SER A 305 -8.59 -2.75 18.35
N GLU A 306 -8.81 -3.51 19.43
CA GLU A 306 -9.34 -4.89 19.38
C GLU A 306 -10.70 -5.00 18.68
N ARG A 307 -11.59 -4.02 18.84
CA ARG A 307 -12.91 -4.03 18.20
C ARG A 307 -12.84 -3.98 16.65
N TRP A 308 -11.73 -3.56 16.06
CA TRP A 308 -11.50 -3.59 14.61
C TRP A 308 -10.74 -4.83 14.13
N ARG A 309 -10.51 -5.77 15.06
CA ARG A 309 -9.93 -7.09 14.81
C ARG A 309 -11.02 -8.10 14.52
N SER A 310 -11.79 -7.88 13.46
CA SER A 310 -12.86 -8.77 13.01
C SER A 310 -12.60 -9.22 11.58
N ALA A 311 -12.96 -10.48 11.26
CA ALA A 311 -13.02 -10.94 9.89
C ALA A 311 -14.05 -10.10 9.09
N ARG A 312 -13.82 -9.96 7.79
CA ARG A 312 -14.73 -9.29 6.86
C ARG A 312 -16.01 -10.09 6.67
#